data_e74e97527345ddbe5f32d7732857d457
#
_entry.id   e74e97527345ddbe5f32d7732857d457
#
_cell.length_a   1.000
_cell.length_b   1.000
_cell.length_c   1.000
_cell.angle_alpha   90.00
_cell.angle_beta   90.00
_cell.angle_gamma   90.00
#
_symmetry.space_group_name_H-M   'P 1'
#
loop_
_entity.id
_entity.type
_entity.pdbx_description
1 polymer ?
#
loop_
_entity_poly.entity_id
_entity_poly.type
_entity_poly.pdbx_seq_one_letter_code
_entity_poly.pdbx_strand_id
1 'polypeptide(L)'
;MASLSGSPSALAEFLGTLRLPADADLLGPVPERPRPGQDGERERYLVRVPRSEGAALAHALTEVQGVRSAKKAPEHVRVQLDPLDLV
;
A
#
# COMPACT_ATOMS: atom_id res chain seq x y z
N MET A 1 6.01 3.70 -8.67
CA MET A 1 5.08 4.26 -7.68
C MET A 1 4.01 3.24 -7.36
N ALA A 2 3.59 3.19 -6.12
CA ALA A 2 2.50 2.32 -5.70
C ALA A 2 1.51 3.13 -4.87
N SER A 3 0.26 2.70 -4.85
CA SER A 3 -0.74 3.29 -3.95
C SER A 3 -1.33 2.21 -3.05
N LEU A 4 -1.58 2.59 -1.81
CA LEU A 4 -2.15 1.72 -0.78
C LEU A 4 -3.42 2.38 -0.28
N SER A 5 -4.55 1.68 -0.38
CA SER A 5 -5.84 2.19 0.06
C SER A 5 -6.46 1.25 1.06
N GLY A 6 -7.09 1.81 2.07
CA GLY A 6 -7.80 1.01 3.06
C GLY A 6 -8.24 1.84 4.24
N SER A 7 -8.71 1.17 5.29
CA SER A 7 -9.04 1.86 6.53
C SER A 7 -7.76 2.31 7.23
N PRO A 8 -7.84 3.35 8.08
CA PRO A 8 -6.65 3.81 8.81
C PRO A 8 -5.96 2.71 9.61
N SER A 9 -6.72 1.87 10.28
CA SER A 9 -6.15 0.80 11.09
C SER A 9 -5.46 -0.26 10.23
N ALA A 10 -6.07 -0.64 9.12
CA ALA A 10 -5.49 -1.64 8.22
C ALA A 10 -4.20 -1.11 7.58
N LEU A 11 -4.18 0.16 7.20
CA LEU A 11 -2.99 0.78 6.63
C LEU A 11 -1.87 0.91 7.65
N ALA A 12 -2.20 1.27 8.89
CA ALA A 12 -1.19 1.36 9.94
C ALA A 12 -0.54 -0.01 10.17
N GLU A 13 -1.33 -1.05 10.20
CA GLU A 13 -0.84 -2.41 10.36
C GLU A 13 0.03 -2.83 9.17
N PHE A 14 -0.44 -2.53 7.97
CA PHE A 14 0.29 -2.84 6.74
C PHE A 14 1.65 -2.15 6.74
N LEU A 15 1.69 -0.86 7.02
CA LEU A 15 2.92 -0.08 7.02
C LEU A 15 3.87 -0.52 8.13
N GLY A 16 3.34 -0.97 9.25
CA GLY A 16 4.14 -1.49 10.34
C GLY A 16 4.91 -2.76 9.98
N THR A 17 4.39 -3.53 9.04
CA THR A 17 5.03 -4.76 8.56
C THR A 17 5.87 -4.51 7.31
N LEU A 18 5.52 -3.50 6.54
CA LEU A 18 6.17 -3.22 5.26
C LEU A 18 7.57 -2.66 5.45
N ARG A 19 8.53 -3.25 4.77
CA ARG A 19 9.90 -2.75 4.75
C ARG A 19 10.15 -2.06 3.43
N LEU A 20 10.18 -0.74 3.48
CA LEU A 20 10.42 0.06 2.29
C LEU A 20 11.91 0.12 1.96
N PRO A 21 12.27 0.19 0.67
CA PRO A 21 13.65 0.48 0.27
C PRO A 21 14.12 1.81 0.85
N ALA A 22 15.43 1.95 1.03
CA ALA A 22 16.01 3.13 1.65
C ALA A 22 15.65 4.43 0.93
N ASP A 23 15.50 4.37 -0.39
CA ASP A 23 15.21 5.55 -1.21
C ASP A 23 13.71 5.76 -1.45
N ALA A 24 12.87 5.03 -0.74
CA ALA A 24 11.43 5.16 -0.91
C ALA A 24 10.89 6.36 -0.13
N ASP A 25 9.96 7.06 -0.76
CA ASP A 25 9.20 8.14 -0.11
C ASP A 25 7.78 7.67 0.13
N LEU A 26 7.32 7.84 1.36
CA LEU A 26 5.94 7.53 1.73
C LEU A 26 5.19 8.85 1.88
N LEU A 27 4.16 9.02 1.06
CA LEU A 27 3.35 10.24 1.04
C LEU A 27 1.95 9.93 1.52
N GLY A 28 1.44 10.74 2.41
CA GLY A 28 0.11 10.59 2.97
C GLY A 28 0.13 10.60 4.48
N PRO A 29 -0.97 10.20 5.13
CA PRO A 29 -2.21 9.71 4.52
C PRO A 29 -3.03 10.82 3.87
N VAL A 30 -3.73 10.47 2.81
CA VAL A 30 -4.69 11.35 2.15
C VAL A 30 -6.07 10.75 2.32
N PRO A 31 -7.05 11.52 2.84
CA PRO A 31 -8.40 11.01 2.96
C PRO A 31 -8.95 10.60 1.59
N GLU A 32 -9.67 9.50 1.57
CA GLU A 32 -10.28 8.98 0.37
C GLU A 32 -11.79 8.93 0.55
N ARG A 33 -12.53 9.28 -0.49
CA ARG A 33 -13.98 9.21 -0.40
C ARG A 33 -14.41 7.75 -0.35
N PRO A 34 -15.27 7.37 0.61
CA PRO A 34 -15.81 6.03 0.61
C PRO A 34 -16.66 5.81 -0.64
N ARG A 35 -16.58 4.62 -1.19
CA ARG A 35 -17.43 4.25 -2.32
C ARG A 35 -18.85 3.99 -1.82
N PRO A 36 -19.87 4.15 -2.69
CA PRO A 36 -21.22 3.81 -2.31
C PRO A 36 -21.28 2.39 -1.74
N GLY A 37 -21.92 2.25 -0.59
CA GLY A 37 -22.03 0.97 0.10
C GLY A 37 -20.89 0.61 1.03
N GLN A 38 -19.86 1.46 1.13
CA GLN A 38 -18.77 1.26 2.08
C GLN A 38 -18.92 2.25 3.23
N ASP A 39 -18.86 1.74 4.43
CA ASP A 39 -18.91 2.56 5.63
C ASP A 39 -17.51 2.74 6.18
N GLY A 40 -17.28 3.87 6.86
CA GLY A 40 -16.06 4.13 7.57
C GLY A 40 -15.05 4.95 6.79
N GLU A 41 -14.05 5.42 7.49
CA GLU A 41 -12.99 6.23 6.91
C GLU A 41 -12.06 5.38 6.09
N ARG A 42 -11.60 5.96 4.98
CA ARG A 42 -10.59 5.34 4.16
C ARG A 42 -9.49 6.35 3.90
N GLU A 43 -8.28 5.84 3.81
CA GLU A 43 -7.11 6.65 3.55
C GLU A 43 -6.28 6.03 2.44
N ARG A 44 -5.42 6.82 1.86
CA ARG A 44 -4.52 6.38 0.82
C ARG A 44 -3.12 6.87 1.08
N TYR A 45 -2.16 6.01 0.86
CA TYR A 45 -0.74 6.35 0.86
C TYR A 45 -0.19 6.17 -0.53
N LEU A 46 0.79 6.99 -0.88
CA LEU A 46 1.55 6.84 -2.11
C LEU A 46 2.99 6.51 -1.73
N VAL A 47 3.55 5.51 -2.40
CA VAL A 47 4.95 5.15 -2.20
C VAL A 47 5.69 5.43 -3.49
N ARG A 48 6.71 6.26 -3.41
CA ARG A 48 7.56 6.61 -4.56
C ARG A 48 8.93 6.00 -4.36
N VAL A 49 9.44 5.37 -5.41
CA VAL A 49 10.81 4.82 -5.40
C VAL A 49 11.49 5.16 -6.72
N PRO A 50 12.83 5.24 -6.73
CA PRO A 50 13.54 5.31 -7.98
C PRO A 50 13.24 4.09 -8.84
N ARG A 51 13.36 4.23 -10.14
CA ARG A 51 13.08 3.14 -11.08
C ARG A 51 13.86 1.87 -10.74
N SER A 52 15.11 2.03 -10.30
CA SER A 52 15.95 0.90 -9.92
C SER A 52 15.43 0.12 -8.72
N GLU A 53 14.57 0.73 -7.91
CA GLU A 53 14.02 0.10 -6.71
C GLU A 53 12.59 -0.42 -6.90
N GLY A 54 12.07 -0.35 -8.12
CA GLY A 54 10.71 -0.79 -8.39
C GLY A 54 10.46 -2.26 -8.09
N ALA A 55 11.40 -3.12 -8.45
CA ALA A 55 11.29 -4.55 -8.20
C ALA A 55 11.33 -4.86 -6.70
N ALA A 56 12.19 -4.15 -5.96
CA ALA A 56 12.28 -4.33 -4.51
C ALA A 56 10.99 -3.91 -3.82
N LEU A 57 10.38 -2.82 -4.28
CA LEU A 57 9.11 -2.36 -3.76
C LEU A 57 8.00 -3.39 -4.03
N ALA A 58 7.92 -3.90 -5.25
CA ALA A 58 6.91 -4.89 -5.61
C ALA A 58 7.05 -6.14 -4.76
N HIS A 59 8.27 -6.59 -4.53
CA HIS A 59 8.56 -7.76 -3.70
C HIS A 59 8.12 -7.52 -2.25
N ALA A 60 8.46 -6.36 -1.69
CA ALA A 60 8.09 -6.02 -0.33
C ALA A 60 6.56 -5.99 -0.15
N LEU A 61 5.85 -5.41 -1.10
CA LEU A 61 4.39 -5.36 -1.05
C LEU A 61 3.78 -6.76 -1.14
N THR A 62 4.32 -7.61 -1.99
CA THR A 62 3.85 -8.98 -2.13
C THR A 62 4.05 -9.77 -0.84
N GLU A 63 5.19 -9.59 -0.17
CA GLU A 63 5.45 -10.24 1.10
C GLU A 63 4.44 -9.85 2.17
N VAL A 64 4.14 -8.56 2.29
CA VAL A 64 3.18 -8.08 3.28
C VAL A 64 1.79 -8.64 2.99
N GLN A 65 1.38 -8.64 1.74
CA GLN A 65 0.08 -9.21 1.35
C GLN A 65 0.01 -10.70 1.68
N GLY A 66 1.10 -11.43 1.46
CA GLY A 66 1.16 -12.84 1.81
C GLY A 66 1.01 -13.08 3.31
N VAL A 67 1.68 -12.27 4.13
CA VAL A 67 1.58 -12.37 5.58
C VAL A 67 0.16 -12.05 6.05
N ARG A 68 -0.44 -11.00 5.53
CA ARG A 68 -1.80 -10.62 5.90
C ARG A 68 -2.80 -11.69 5.49
N SER A 69 -2.64 -12.27 4.33
CA SER A 69 -3.49 -13.36 3.86
C SER A 69 -3.37 -14.58 4.77
N ALA A 70 -2.16 -14.93 5.17
CA ALA A 70 -1.93 -16.05 6.07
C ALA A 70 -2.56 -15.83 7.45
N LYS A 71 -2.55 -14.59 7.92
CA LYS A 71 -3.16 -14.23 9.21
C LYS A 71 -4.67 -14.00 9.12
N LYS A 72 -5.23 -14.07 7.92
CA LYS A 72 -6.65 -13.80 7.68
C LYS A 72 -7.04 -12.43 8.24
N ALA A 73 -6.27 -11.41 7.89
CA ALA A 73 -6.51 -10.05 8.36
C ALA A 73 -7.94 -9.62 8.04
N PRO A 74 -8.66 -9.02 9.00
CA PRO A 74 -10.08 -8.74 8.82
C PRO A 74 -10.37 -7.64 7.80
N GLU A 75 -9.42 -6.75 7.58
CA GLU A 75 -9.59 -5.65 6.65
C GLU A 75 -8.62 -5.78 5.50
N HIS A 76 -9.08 -5.36 4.33
CA HIS A 76 -8.32 -5.48 3.11
C HIS A 76 -7.61 -4.17 2.76
N VAL A 77 -6.34 -4.26 2.38
CA VAL A 77 -5.61 -3.13 1.85
C VAL A 77 -5.44 -3.33 0.35
N ARG A 78 -5.93 -2.36 -0.42
CA ARG A 78 -5.80 -2.40 -1.86
C ARG A 78 -4.45 -1.84 -2.27
N VAL A 79 -3.68 -2.64 -3.00
CA VAL A 79 -2.37 -2.25 -3.51
C VAL A 79 -2.45 -2.11 -5.01
N GLN A 80 -2.04 -0.95 -5.53
CA GLN A 80 -1.95 -0.73 -6.96
C GLN A 80 -0.53 -0.31 -7.31
N LEU A 81 0.06 -1.01 -8.25
CA LEU A 81 1.37 -0.66 -8.78
C LEU A 81 1.17 0.04 -10.11
N ASP A 82 1.75 1.21 -10.24
CA ASP A 82 1.70 1.93 -11.51
C ASP A 82 2.64 1.29 -12.51
N PRO A 83 2.17 1.02 -13.72
CA PRO A 83 3.03 0.47 -14.77
C PRO A 83 3.86 1.57 -15.42
N LEU A 84 4.69 2.25 -14.63
CA LEU A 84 5.45 3.40 -15.11
C LEU A 84 6.49 3.04 -16.15
N ASP A 85 6.83 1.79 -16.23
CA ASP A 85 7.93 1.35 -17.09
C ASP A 85 7.48 1.06 -18.51
N LEU A 86 6.24 1.38 -18.82
CA LEU A 86 5.71 1.19 -20.16
C LEU A 86 6.05 2.32 -21.11
N VAL A 87 6.82 3.24 -20.67
CA VAL A 87 7.22 4.38 -21.49
C VAL A 87 8.53 4.13 -22.17
#